data_a943985eeb42696b4c748d62321b7796
#
_entry.id   a943985eeb42696b4c748d62321b7796
#
_cell.length_a   1.000
_cell.length_b   1.000
_cell.length_c   1.000
_cell.angle_alpha   90.00
_cell.angle_beta   90.00
_cell.angle_gamma   90.00
#
_symmetry.space_group_name_H-M   'P 1'
#
loop_
_entity.id
_entity.type
_entity.pdbx_description
1 polymer ?
#
loop_
_entity_poly.entity_id
_entity_poly.type
_entity_poly.pdbx_seq_one_letter_code
_entity_poly.pdbx_strand_id
1 'polypeptide(L)' 'MDVLQKLRQLQQERGWSDYRIAKEAKLSPNTVSNIFRRGTLPSVSTLEALCGAFGITVAQFFAQDEMVEVSPEVRELL' A
#
# COMPACT_ATOMS: atom_id res chain seq x y z
N MET A 1 -5.79 10.17 0.83
CA MET A 1 -5.04 8.99 1.24
C MET A 1 -3.62 9.02 0.71
N ASP A 2 -2.66 8.68 1.54
CA ASP A 2 -1.27 8.62 1.11
C ASP A 2 -0.89 7.16 0.91
N VAL A 3 -0.81 6.73 -0.35
CA VAL A 3 -0.55 5.34 -0.69
C VAL A 3 0.81 4.89 -0.16
N LEU A 4 1.82 5.75 -0.29
CA LEU A 4 3.16 5.36 0.14
C LEU A 4 3.24 5.24 1.66
N GLN A 5 2.57 6.12 2.37
CA GLN A 5 2.55 6.05 3.82
C GLN A 5 1.84 4.78 4.28
N LYS A 6 0.76 4.41 3.60
CA LYS A 6 0.04 3.19 3.91
C LYS A 6 0.92 1.96 3.69
N LEU A 7 1.66 1.95 2.59
CA LEU A 7 2.59 0.85 2.31
C LEU A 7 3.69 0.78 3.38
N ARG A 8 4.21 1.91 3.80
CA ARG A 8 5.21 1.93 4.86
C ARG A 8 4.64 1.42 6.18
N GLN A 9 3.39 1.77 6.46
CA GLN A 9 2.73 1.29 7.66
C GLN A 9 2.63 -0.24 7.65
N LEU A 10 2.20 -0.80 6.52
CA LEU A 10 2.11 -2.26 6.39
C LEU A 10 3.48 -2.90 6.53
N GLN A 11 4.51 -2.27 5.95
CA GLN A 11 5.86 -2.77 6.07
C GLN A 11 6.30 -2.82 7.53
N GLN A 12 6.02 -1.76 8.28
CA GLN A 12 6.42 -1.71 9.68
C GLN A 12 5.67 -2.73 10.51
N GLU A 13 4.38 -2.92 10.22
CA GLU A 13 3.59 -3.90 10.95
C GLU A 13 4.12 -5.31 10.77
N ARG A 14 4.68 -5.59 9.58
CA ARG A 14 5.23 -6.91 9.30
C ARG A 14 6.69 -7.02 9.69
N GLY A 15 7.35 -5.90 9.94
CA GLY A 15 8.78 -5.90 10.23
C GLY A 15 9.60 -6.26 9.01
N TRP A 16 9.12 -5.94 7.81
CA TRP A 16 9.79 -6.32 6.57
C TRP A 16 10.71 -5.21 6.07
N SER A 17 11.83 -5.64 5.49
CA SER A 17 12.71 -4.71 4.77
C SER A 17 12.17 -4.47 3.37
N ASP A 18 12.71 -3.45 2.69
CA ASP A 18 12.37 -3.23 1.29
C ASP A 18 12.68 -4.45 0.44
N TYR A 19 13.80 -5.11 0.74
CA TYR A 19 14.19 -6.31 0.03
C TYR A 19 13.14 -7.42 0.22
N ARG A 20 12.66 -7.58 1.44
CA ARG A 20 11.65 -8.60 1.73
C ARG A 20 10.35 -8.30 0.98
N ILE A 21 9.94 -7.05 0.92
CA ILE A 21 8.76 -6.65 0.16
C ILE A 21 8.94 -7.03 -1.30
N ALA A 22 10.09 -6.68 -1.87
CA ALA A 22 10.35 -6.97 -3.28
C ALA A 22 10.29 -8.47 -3.54
N LYS A 23 10.90 -9.25 -2.66
CA LYS A 23 10.89 -10.69 -2.82
C LYS A 23 9.49 -11.27 -2.78
N GLU A 24 8.69 -10.84 -1.82
CA GLU A 24 7.34 -11.37 -1.68
C GLU A 24 6.42 -10.90 -2.81
N ALA A 25 6.65 -9.70 -3.31
CA ALA A 25 5.85 -9.17 -4.40
C ALA A 25 6.37 -9.59 -5.77
N LYS A 26 7.52 -10.28 -5.80
CA LYS A 26 8.17 -10.72 -7.04
C LYS A 26 8.55 -9.52 -7.90
N LEU A 27 9.02 -8.46 -7.26
CA LEU A 27 9.52 -7.27 -7.93
C LEU A 27 11.01 -7.18 -7.67
N SER A 28 11.70 -6.36 -8.46
CA SER A 28 13.12 -6.15 -8.19
C SER A 28 13.27 -5.24 -6.97
N PRO A 29 14.35 -5.43 -6.20
CA PRO A 29 14.59 -4.56 -5.06
C PRO A 29 14.69 -3.08 -5.45
N ASN A 30 15.23 -2.80 -6.62
CA ASN A 30 15.34 -1.43 -7.09
C ASN A 30 13.97 -0.80 -7.33
N THR A 31 13.01 -1.58 -7.82
CA THR A 31 11.66 -1.08 -8.03
C THR A 31 11.05 -0.60 -6.72
N VAL A 32 11.15 -1.41 -5.69
CA VAL A 32 10.59 -1.07 -4.38
C VAL A 32 11.31 0.12 -3.78
N SER A 33 12.63 0.10 -3.80
CA SER A 33 13.41 1.21 -3.26
C SER A 33 13.11 2.52 -3.96
N ASN A 34 12.95 2.48 -5.28
CA ASN A 34 12.68 3.68 -6.05
C ASN A 34 11.31 4.25 -5.74
N ILE A 35 10.32 3.40 -5.55
CA ILE A 35 8.98 3.87 -5.19
C ILE A 35 9.05 4.69 -3.91
N PHE A 36 9.69 4.15 -2.89
CA PHE A 36 9.76 4.84 -1.60
C PHE A 36 10.67 6.06 -1.66
N ARG A 37 11.82 5.93 -2.32
CA ARG A 37 12.79 7.03 -2.32
C ARG A 37 12.32 8.22 -3.13
N ARG A 38 11.66 7.97 -4.26
CA ARG A 38 11.21 9.06 -5.12
C ARG A 38 9.84 9.58 -4.76
N GLY A 39 9.10 8.85 -3.95
CA GLY A 39 7.76 9.27 -3.59
C GLY A 39 6.77 9.21 -4.73
N THR A 40 7.05 8.36 -5.74
CA THR A 40 6.14 8.22 -6.87
C THR A 40 5.11 7.15 -6.60
N LEU A 41 3.89 7.37 -7.05
CA LEU A 41 2.86 6.36 -6.91
C LEU A 41 3.15 5.17 -7.81
N PRO A 42 3.01 3.95 -7.32
CA PRO A 42 3.19 2.78 -8.16
C PRO A 42 2.03 2.64 -9.14
N SER A 43 2.28 1.94 -10.24
CA SER A 43 1.21 1.62 -11.17
C SER A 43 0.23 0.66 -10.51
N VAL A 44 -0.95 0.51 -11.11
CA VAL A 44 -1.96 -0.40 -10.55
C VAL A 44 -1.42 -1.82 -10.46
N SER A 45 -0.73 -2.30 -11.49
CA SER A 45 -0.21 -3.66 -11.45
C SER A 45 0.86 -3.82 -10.38
N THR A 46 1.71 -2.81 -10.18
CA THR A 46 2.70 -2.85 -9.12
C THR A 46 2.04 -2.81 -7.76
N LEU A 47 1.01 -1.98 -7.61
CA LEU A 47 0.28 -1.91 -6.35
C LEU A 47 -0.41 -3.23 -6.04
N GLU A 48 -0.96 -3.88 -7.06
CA GLU A 48 -1.55 -5.21 -6.87
C GLU A 48 -0.53 -6.21 -6.36
N ALA A 49 0.68 -6.16 -6.93
CA ALA A 49 1.74 -7.07 -6.49
C ALA A 49 2.12 -6.80 -5.05
N LEU A 50 2.22 -5.54 -4.67
CA LEU A 50 2.56 -5.17 -3.30
C LEU A 50 1.47 -5.59 -2.33
N CYS A 51 0.21 -5.34 -2.67
CA CYS A 51 -0.89 -5.76 -1.82
C CYS A 51 -0.92 -7.27 -1.66
N GLY A 52 -0.68 -7.99 -2.77
CA GLY A 52 -0.62 -9.44 -2.71
C GLY A 52 0.47 -9.94 -1.79
N ALA A 53 1.60 -9.25 -1.76
CA ALA A 53 2.69 -9.61 -0.86
C ALA A 53 2.26 -9.47 0.60
N PHE A 54 1.43 -8.48 0.89
CA PHE A 54 0.92 -8.30 2.25
C PHE A 54 -0.33 -9.12 2.53
N GLY A 55 -0.81 -9.88 1.55
CA GLY A 55 -1.97 -10.75 1.76
C GLY A 55 -3.30 -10.03 1.72
N ILE A 56 -3.36 -8.90 1.05
CA ILE A 56 -4.62 -8.15 0.92
C ILE A 56 -4.86 -7.84 -0.55
N THR A 57 -6.09 -7.47 -0.87
CA THR A 57 -6.42 -7.01 -2.22
C THR A 57 -6.29 -5.51 -2.28
N VAL A 58 -6.24 -4.97 -3.50
CA VAL A 58 -6.23 -3.52 -3.68
C VAL A 58 -7.50 -2.92 -3.09
N ALA A 59 -8.62 -3.61 -3.25
CA ALA A 59 -9.87 -3.13 -2.68
C ALA A 59 -9.79 -3.04 -1.17
N GLN A 60 -9.20 -4.03 -0.52
CA GLN A 60 -9.04 -4.00 0.92
C GLN A 60 -8.09 -2.90 1.35
N PHE A 61 -7.06 -2.67 0.56
CA PHE A 61 -6.09 -1.61 0.83
C PHE A 61 -6.79 -0.25 0.92
N PHE A 62 -7.65 0.04 -0.05
CA PHE A 62 -8.35 1.31 -0.08
C PHE A 62 -9.52 1.35 0.89
N ALA A 63 -10.18 0.23 1.10
CA ALA A 63 -11.32 0.19 1.99
C ALA A 63 -10.95 0.50 3.43
N GLN A 64 -9.78 0.05 3.86
CA GLN A 64 -9.34 0.34 5.22
C GLN A 64 -9.19 1.83 5.45
N ASP A 65 -8.65 2.52 4.45
CA ASP A 65 -8.45 3.94 4.55
C ASP A 65 -9.78 4.68 4.54
N GLU A 66 -10.70 4.22 3.70
CA GLU A 66 -12.00 4.82 3.62
C GLU A 66 -12.77 4.73 4.90
N MET A 67 -12.69 3.62 5.55
CA MET A 67 -13.42 3.42 6.77
C MET A 67 -13.01 4.44 7.82
N VAL A 68 -11.78 4.84 7.79
CA VAL A 68 -11.32 5.82 8.74
C VAL A 68 -11.92 7.18 8.46
N GLU A 69 -12.12 7.50 7.20
CA GLU A 69 -12.62 8.79 6.86
C GLU A 69 -14.07 8.92 6.99
N VAL A 70 -14.74 7.92 6.54
CA VAL A 70 -16.14 8.03 6.39
C VAL A 70 -16.83 8.21 7.64
N SER A 71 -16.36 7.77 8.50
CA SER A 71 -17.10 7.97 9.60
C SER A 71 -17.69 9.30 9.51
N PRO A 72 -18.12 9.73 8.95
CA PRO A 72 -18.79 10.62 8.65
C PRO A 72 -19.56 11.11 7.84
N GLU A 73 -19.54 11.22 7.38
CA GLU A 73 -20.01 11.83 6.66
C GLU A 73 -20.48 11.93 5.95
N VAL A 74 -20.49 11.70 5.89
CA VAL A 74 -20.86 11.79 4.96
C VAL A 74 -21.79 11.51 4.58
N ARG A 75 -22.20 11.12 4.75
CA ARG A 75 -23.06 10.84 4.23
C ARG A 75 -24.08 11.28 4.43
N GLU A 76 -24.11 11.88 5.11
CA GLU A 76 -24.72 12.41 5.06
C GLU A 76 -25.22 12.92 4.55
N LEU A 77 -25.18 12.83 4.43
CA LEU A 77 -25.49 13.21 3.78
C LEU A 77 -26.07 13.00 3.34
N LEU A 78 -26.24 12.65 3.48
CA LEU A 78 -26.72 12.43 3.03
C LEU A 78 -27.30 12.54 3.09
#